data_d9fb50a25aaf91d9c0726421c1f8d8cd
#
_entry.id   d9fb50a25aaf91d9c0726421c1f8d8cd
#
_cell.length_a   1.000
_cell.length_b   1.000
_cell.length_c   1.000
_cell.angle_alpha   90.00
_cell.angle_beta   90.00
_cell.angle_gamma   90.00
#
_symmetry.space_group_name_H-M   'P 1'
#
loop_
_entity.id
_entity.type
_entity.pdbx_description
1 polymer ?
#
loop_
_entity_poly.entity_id
_entity_poly.type
_entity_poly.pdbx_seq_one_letter_code
_entity_poly.pdbx_strand_id
1 'polypeptide(L)'
;MTKIHPTAVVEDGAKIAETAEIGPLCWISSQAKIGENVRLLGHVTVMGDTTIGEETVVFPGAVLGGGPQDHGNEFQEGARLVIGKRNVIRENVTMQCGTPKGQNPIPGEEPEKLITRVGDDGMFMVNSHIAHDCVVGNNVIMTNNAVIGGHVRLGDGVILGGNSAVHQFCRVGRKAMIGGLTGVDRDVIPFGIATGDRGKLRGLNVIGLKRSGFDEKVVKSITRAFMFIFKGKEGNFEQRVEAAKEKYKDNEMIMEQIRFIEISLAGRRNVMQAD
;
A
#
# COMPACT_ATOMS: atom_id res chain seq x y z
N MET A 1 -13.53 28.30 11.84
CA MET A 1 -14.01 27.55 13.03
C MET A 1 -14.20 26.10 12.64
N THR A 2 -13.58 25.20 13.37
CA THR A 2 -13.74 23.74 13.20
C THR A 2 -15.24 23.39 13.24
N LYS A 3 -15.73 22.69 12.25
CA LYS A 3 -17.12 22.26 12.18
C LYS A 3 -17.27 20.87 12.79
N ILE A 4 -17.48 20.81 14.11
CA ILE A 4 -17.72 19.55 14.84
C ILE A 4 -19.22 19.38 15.07
N HIS A 5 -19.79 18.27 14.59
CA HIS A 5 -21.20 17.96 14.81
C HIS A 5 -21.46 17.68 16.29
N PRO A 6 -22.58 18.17 16.89
CA PRO A 6 -22.85 18.02 18.33
C PRO A 6 -22.92 16.58 18.85
N THR A 7 -23.15 15.59 17.97
CA THR A 7 -23.17 14.16 18.33
C THR A 7 -21.82 13.46 18.15
N ALA A 8 -20.80 14.17 17.67
CA ALA A 8 -19.44 13.61 17.63
C ALA A 8 -18.83 13.60 19.03
N VAL A 9 -18.09 12.56 19.34
CA VAL A 9 -17.32 12.43 20.58
C VAL A 9 -15.85 12.67 20.22
N VAL A 10 -15.31 13.76 20.74
CA VAL A 10 -13.89 14.11 20.60
C VAL A 10 -13.27 14.11 21.99
N GLU A 11 -12.31 13.22 22.22
CA GLU A 11 -11.62 13.14 23.50
C GLU A 11 -10.68 14.33 23.72
N ASP A 12 -10.52 14.74 24.97
CA ASP A 12 -9.61 15.82 25.36
C ASP A 12 -8.17 15.48 24.97
N GLY A 13 -7.50 16.39 24.24
CA GLY A 13 -6.16 16.21 23.73
C GLY A 13 -6.07 15.97 22.22
N ALA A 14 -7.16 15.60 21.55
CA ALA A 14 -7.22 15.50 20.09
C ALA A 14 -6.82 16.82 19.42
N LYS A 15 -5.97 16.74 18.37
CA LYS A 15 -5.54 17.91 17.60
C LYS A 15 -6.32 17.96 16.28
N ILE A 16 -7.25 18.88 16.18
CA ILE A 16 -8.10 19.04 15.00
C ILE A 16 -7.86 20.41 14.39
N ALA A 17 -7.48 20.45 13.11
CA ALA A 17 -7.26 21.69 12.39
C ALA A 17 -8.55 22.52 12.28
N GLU A 18 -8.43 23.85 12.23
CA GLU A 18 -9.59 24.78 12.23
C GLU A 18 -10.52 24.60 11.03
N THR A 19 -9.99 24.13 9.91
CA THR A 19 -10.76 23.93 8.67
C THR A 19 -11.34 22.52 8.53
N ALA A 20 -11.05 21.60 9.48
CA ALA A 20 -11.57 20.25 9.44
C ALA A 20 -13.08 20.20 9.73
N GLU A 21 -13.77 19.24 9.11
CA GLU A 21 -15.19 18.96 9.29
C GLU A 21 -15.38 17.58 9.91
N ILE A 22 -16.00 17.54 11.09
CA ILE A 22 -16.30 16.30 11.84
C ILE A 22 -17.80 16.07 11.85
N GLY A 23 -18.25 15.09 11.10
CA GLY A 23 -19.66 14.73 10.95
C GLY A 23 -20.26 14.02 12.18
N PRO A 24 -21.56 13.66 12.09
CA PRO A 24 -22.29 13.08 13.21
C PRO A 24 -21.73 11.71 13.61
N LEU A 25 -21.81 11.42 14.92
CA LEU A 25 -21.46 10.12 15.50
C LEU A 25 -20.02 9.65 15.20
N CYS A 26 -19.10 10.58 14.91
CA CYS A 26 -17.67 10.28 14.85
C CYS A 26 -17.12 10.13 16.27
N TRP A 27 -16.18 9.22 16.47
CA TRP A 27 -15.40 9.11 17.70
C TRP A 27 -13.91 9.32 17.38
N ILE A 28 -13.28 10.25 18.10
CA ILE A 28 -11.89 10.66 17.85
C ILE A 28 -11.13 10.60 19.16
N SER A 29 -10.08 9.76 19.21
CA SER A 29 -9.27 9.58 20.41
C SER A 29 -8.40 10.79 20.71
N SER A 30 -7.98 10.90 21.98
CA SER A 30 -7.18 12.02 22.53
C SER A 30 -5.83 12.23 21.84
N GLN A 31 -5.25 11.20 21.23
CA GLN A 31 -3.95 11.27 20.54
C GLN A 31 -4.07 11.58 19.05
N ALA A 32 -5.28 11.57 18.50
CA ALA A 32 -5.51 11.76 17.07
C ALA A 32 -5.12 13.16 16.59
N LYS A 33 -4.63 13.23 15.34
CA LYS A 33 -4.24 14.47 14.66
C LYS A 33 -4.94 14.55 13.31
N ILE A 34 -5.87 15.49 13.17
CA ILE A 34 -6.70 15.71 11.99
C ILE A 34 -6.23 16.97 11.28
N GLY A 35 -5.75 16.82 10.05
CA GLY A 35 -5.17 17.90 9.23
C GLY A 35 -6.19 18.87 8.65
N GLU A 36 -5.69 19.89 7.95
CA GLU A 36 -6.48 20.93 7.30
C GLU A 36 -7.43 20.35 6.24
N ASN A 37 -8.66 20.88 6.20
CA ASN A 37 -9.68 20.49 5.23
C ASN A 37 -10.03 18.98 5.21
N VAL A 38 -9.65 18.24 6.24
CA VAL A 38 -10.09 16.84 6.41
C VAL A 38 -11.59 16.82 6.67
N ARG A 39 -12.29 15.88 6.03
CA ARG A 39 -13.73 15.70 6.21
C ARG A 39 -14.02 14.27 6.67
N LEU A 40 -14.49 14.12 7.92
CA LEU A 40 -15.06 12.88 8.44
C LEU A 40 -16.57 12.96 8.30
N LEU A 41 -17.17 12.21 7.38
CA LEU A 41 -18.56 12.43 6.95
C LEU A 41 -19.61 11.95 7.97
N GLY A 42 -19.23 11.08 8.90
CA GLY A 42 -20.07 10.58 9.98
C GLY A 42 -19.79 9.12 10.30
N HIS A 43 -20.10 8.67 11.52
CA HIS A 43 -19.83 7.29 11.98
C HIS A 43 -18.39 6.83 11.72
N VAL A 44 -17.41 7.74 11.74
CA VAL A 44 -15.99 7.44 11.58
C VAL A 44 -15.36 7.27 12.95
N THR A 45 -14.56 6.21 13.11
CA THR A 45 -13.80 5.97 14.33
C THR A 45 -12.30 6.20 14.06
N VAL A 46 -11.69 7.13 14.82
CA VAL A 46 -10.25 7.42 14.75
C VAL A 46 -9.62 7.08 16.10
N MET A 47 -8.83 6.00 16.13
CA MET A 47 -8.28 5.40 17.34
C MET A 47 -6.80 5.75 17.54
N GLY A 48 -6.36 5.80 18.79
CA GLY A 48 -4.95 5.95 19.18
C GLY A 48 -4.23 7.15 18.55
N ASP A 49 -2.92 7.07 18.40
CA ASP A 49 -2.10 8.09 17.72
C ASP A 49 -2.24 7.95 16.19
N THR A 50 -3.40 8.34 15.68
CA THR A 50 -3.69 8.35 14.25
C THR A 50 -3.57 9.75 13.68
N THR A 51 -2.72 9.92 12.68
CA THR A 51 -2.59 11.17 11.93
C THR A 51 -3.28 11.03 10.57
N ILE A 52 -4.16 11.98 10.24
CA ILE A 52 -4.83 12.09 8.94
C ILE A 52 -4.38 13.39 8.27
N GLY A 53 -3.72 13.26 7.12
CA GLY A 53 -3.20 14.39 6.34
C GLY A 53 -4.30 15.21 5.68
N GLU A 54 -3.94 16.43 5.29
CA GLU A 54 -4.83 17.45 4.75
C GLU A 54 -5.68 16.97 3.55
N GLU A 55 -6.86 17.55 3.36
CA GLU A 55 -7.78 17.30 2.25
C GLU A 55 -8.26 15.84 2.12
N THR A 56 -8.01 14.99 3.12
CA THR A 56 -8.49 13.60 3.15
C THR A 56 -9.99 13.55 3.49
N VAL A 57 -10.73 12.74 2.74
CA VAL A 57 -12.17 12.52 2.99
C VAL A 57 -12.40 11.10 3.45
N VAL A 58 -13.08 10.95 4.60
CA VAL A 58 -13.38 9.65 5.22
C VAL A 58 -14.88 9.43 5.28
N PHE A 59 -15.31 8.32 4.73
CA PHE A 59 -16.71 7.92 4.60
C PHE A 59 -17.19 7.11 5.81
N PRO A 60 -18.53 6.97 5.97
CA PRO A 60 -19.10 6.33 7.15
C PRO A 60 -18.65 4.89 7.39
N GLY A 61 -18.50 4.53 8.66
CA GLY A 61 -18.13 3.19 9.08
C GLY A 61 -16.63 2.88 9.00
N ALA A 62 -15.80 3.81 8.52
CA ALA A 62 -14.35 3.62 8.52
C ALA A 62 -13.79 3.60 9.94
N VAL A 63 -12.83 2.68 10.21
CA VAL A 63 -12.13 2.54 11.50
C VAL A 63 -10.62 2.68 11.23
N LEU A 64 -10.04 3.77 11.71
CA LEU A 64 -8.66 4.13 11.45
C LEU A 64 -7.84 4.10 12.76
N GLY A 65 -6.72 3.40 12.77
CA GLY A 65 -5.85 3.27 13.93
C GLY A 65 -6.24 2.15 14.90
N GLY A 66 -7.10 1.22 14.48
CA GLY A 66 -7.42 0.03 15.29
C GLY A 66 -6.18 -0.80 15.62
N GLY A 67 -6.23 -1.55 16.72
CA GLY A 67 -5.16 -2.44 17.14
C GLY A 67 -4.84 -3.52 16.11
N PRO A 68 -3.62 -4.05 16.09
CA PRO A 68 -3.21 -5.11 15.18
C PRO A 68 -4.01 -6.40 15.41
N GLN A 69 -4.42 -7.07 14.34
CA GLN A 69 -5.03 -8.41 14.39
C GLN A 69 -3.92 -9.48 14.39
N ASP A 70 -3.04 -9.44 15.38
CA ASP A 70 -1.92 -10.36 15.52
C ASP A 70 -1.87 -10.88 16.96
N HIS A 71 -1.97 -12.21 17.15
CA HIS A 71 -1.93 -12.81 18.47
C HIS A 71 -0.63 -12.46 19.20
N GLY A 72 -0.77 -11.93 20.42
CA GLY A 72 0.36 -11.50 21.25
C GLY A 72 0.92 -10.10 20.93
N ASN A 73 0.31 -9.38 20.02
CA ASN A 73 0.58 -7.97 19.78
C ASN A 73 -0.71 -7.16 19.93
N GLU A 74 -1.14 -6.98 21.16
CA GLU A 74 -2.23 -6.09 21.49
C GLU A 74 -1.81 -4.62 21.22
N PHE A 75 -2.77 -3.71 21.35
CA PHE A 75 -2.52 -2.28 21.20
C PHE A 75 -1.35 -1.86 22.11
N GLN A 76 -0.27 -1.39 21.51
CA GLN A 76 0.95 -1.01 22.21
C GLN A 76 1.01 0.50 22.38
N GLU A 77 1.53 0.97 23.52
CA GLU A 77 1.85 2.39 23.70
C GLU A 77 2.83 2.87 22.62
N GLY A 78 2.54 4.02 22.01
CA GLY A 78 3.31 4.58 20.92
C GLY A 78 3.04 3.95 19.54
N ALA A 79 2.12 2.96 19.46
CA ALA A 79 1.66 2.44 18.18
C ALA A 79 0.81 3.49 17.44
N ARG A 80 1.08 3.68 16.16
CA ARG A 80 0.47 4.76 15.36
C ARG A 80 0.12 4.34 13.95
N LEU A 81 -0.84 5.07 13.39
CA LEU A 81 -1.20 5.06 11.97
C LEU A 81 -0.94 6.46 11.40
N VAL A 82 -0.21 6.54 10.30
CA VAL A 82 0.02 7.82 9.60
C VAL A 82 -0.55 7.70 8.20
N ILE A 83 -1.56 8.52 7.92
CA ILE A 83 -2.21 8.64 6.61
C ILE A 83 -1.81 9.99 6.02
N GLY A 84 -1.33 9.98 4.78
CA GLY A 84 -0.96 11.17 4.03
C GLY A 84 -2.18 12.00 3.60
N LYS A 85 -1.98 12.85 2.60
CA LYS A 85 -2.90 13.89 2.16
C LYS A 85 -3.81 13.44 1.01
N ARG A 86 -4.96 14.10 0.84
CA ARG A 86 -5.86 13.95 -0.33
C ARG A 86 -6.32 12.52 -0.58
N ASN A 87 -6.37 11.71 0.47
CA ASN A 87 -6.87 10.35 0.36
C ASN A 87 -8.40 10.32 0.36
N VAL A 88 -8.99 9.38 -0.38
CA VAL A 88 -10.41 9.06 -0.33
C VAL A 88 -10.56 7.70 0.33
N ILE A 89 -11.09 7.67 1.55
CA ILE A 89 -11.27 6.48 2.38
C ILE A 89 -12.77 6.19 2.45
N ARG A 90 -13.21 5.18 1.71
CA ARG A 90 -14.64 4.85 1.55
C ARG A 90 -15.18 4.07 2.76
N GLU A 91 -16.44 3.71 2.64
CA GLU A 91 -17.24 3.12 3.72
C GLU A 91 -16.61 1.82 4.24
N ASN A 92 -16.63 1.66 5.57
CA ASN A 92 -16.15 0.48 6.29
C ASN A 92 -14.68 0.09 6.02
N VAL A 93 -13.86 1.00 5.52
CA VAL A 93 -12.42 0.76 5.40
C VAL A 93 -11.81 0.63 6.79
N THR A 94 -10.91 -0.32 6.96
CA THR A 94 -10.18 -0.49 8.22
C THR A 94 -8.68 -0.39 8.01
N MET A 95 -7.99 0.38 8.86
CA MET A 95 -6.53 0.52 8.85
C MET A 95 -6.00 0.35 10.26
N GLN A 96 -5.02 -0.53 10.45
CA GLN A 96 -4.44 -0.83 11.76
C GLN A 96 -3.20 0.00 12.05
N CYS A 97 -2.89 0.22 13.32
CA CYS A 97 -1.60 0.77 13.74
C CYS A 97 -0.47 -0.26 13.62
N GLY A 98 0.78 0.17 13.83
CA GLY A 98 1.95 -0.70 13.79
C GLY A 98 2.17 -1.53 15.05
N THR A 99 3.16 -2.43 14.98
CA THR A 99 3.61 -3.28 16.09
C THR A 99 5.08 -3.08 16.41
N PRO A 100 5.58 -3.59 17.56
CA PRO A 100 7.01 -3.57 17.87
C PRO A 100 7.88 -4.35 16.88
N LYS A 101 7.30 -5.27 16.09
CA LYS A 101 8.02 -5.98 15.02
C LYS A 101 8.45 -5.03 13.90
N GLY A 102 7.62 -4.03 13.63
CA GLY A 102 7.88 -2.99 12.62
C GLY A 102 7.69 -3.46 11.19
N GLN A 103 7.96 -2.54 10.28
CA GLN A 103 7.80 -2.73 8.84
C GLN A 103 8.71 -3.84 8.28
N ASN A 104 8.30 -4.45 7.17
CA ASN A 104 9.12 -5.42 6.45
C ASN A 104 10.43 -4.75 5.98
N PRO A 105 11.61 -5.21 6.48
CA PRO A 105 12.88 -4.57 6.14
C PRO A 105 13.25 -4.77 4.67
N ILE A 106 13.83 -3.75 4.07
CA ILE A 106 14.51 -3.82 2.78
C ILE A 106 15.95 -3.31 2.93
N PRO A 107 16.92 -3.89 2.19
CA PRO A 107 18.30 -3.44 2.26
C PRO A 107 18.46 -1.94 2.03
N GLY A 108 19.18 -1.27 2.93
CA GLY A 108 19.42 0.16 2.87
C GLY A 108 18.34 1.05 3.50
N GLU A 109 17.26 0.47 4.02
CA GLU A 109 16.24 1.19 4.80
C GLU A 109 16.22 0.67 6.25
N GLU A 110 16.16 1.60 7.21
CA GLU A 110 15.87 1.26 8.60
C GLU A 110 14.36 1.09 8.76
N PRO A 111 13.86 -0.11 9.12
CA PRO A 111 12.43 -0.35 9.26
C PRO A 111 11.88 0.43 10.46
N GLU A 112 10.86 1.24 10.22
CA GLU A 112 10.15 1.90 11.31
C GLU A 112 9.34 0.87 12.11
N LYS A 113 9.32 1.07 13.44
CA LYS A 113 8.55 0.24 14.37
C LYS A 113 7.32 0.99 14.87
N LEU A 114 6.33 0.25 15.32
CA LEU A 114 5.09 0.80 15.88
C LEU A 114 4.32 1.70 14.91
N ILE A 115 4.50 1.52 13.60
CA ILE A 115 3.86 2.41 12.63
C ILE A 115 3.38 1.67 11.38
N THR A 116 2.16 1.99 10.97
CA THR A 116 1.62 1.75 9.63
C THR A 116 1.57 3.07 8.87
N ARG A 117 2.06 3.08 7.62
CA ARG A 117 2.08 4.27 6.77
C ARG A 117 1.24 4.12 5.52
N VAL A 118 0.47 5.15 5.22
CA VAL A 118 -0.27 5.32 3.97
C VAL A 118 0.15 6.65 3.36
N GLY A 119 0.53 6.63 2.08
CA GLY A 119 0.95 7.80 1.33
C GLY A 119 -0.19 8.73 0.94
N ASP A 120 0.07 9.59 -0.04
CA ASP A 120 -0.85 10.62 -0.54
C ASP A 120 -1.69 10.12 -1.72
N ASP A 121 -2.81 10.82 -1.99
CA ASP A 121 -3.61 10.66 -3.22
C ASP A 121 -4.17 9.25 -3.44
N GLY A 122 -4.34 8.47 -2.37
CA GLY A 122 -4.87 7.10 -2.41
C GLY A 122 -6.39 7.05 -2.49
N MET A 123 -6.91 5.96 -3.08
CA MET A 123 -8.33 5.63 -3.09
C MET A 123 -8.55 4.25 -2.47
N PHE A 124 -9.16 4.22 -1.30
CA PHE A 124 -9.46 3.00 -0.55
C PHE A 124 -10.97 2.78 -0.60
N MET A 125 -11.40 1.84 -1.48
CA MET A 125 -12.82 1.61 -1.72
C MET A 125 -13.44 0.75 -0.61
N VAL A 126 -14.76 0.62 -0.67
CA VAL A 126 -15.61 -0.01 0.35
C VAL A 126 -15.03 -1.34 0.86
N ASN A 127 -14.98 -1.50 2.18
CA ASN A 127 -14.50 -2.68 2.90
C ASN A 127 -13.03 -3.06 2.62
N SER A 128 -12.20 -2.18 2.07
CA SER A 128 -10.78 -2.51 1.95
C SER A 128 -10.09 -2.49 3.32
N HIS A 129 -9.02 -3.29 3.47
CA HIS A 129 -8.32 -3.46 4.75
C HIS A 129 -6.81 -3.31 4.59
N ILE A 130 -6.21 -2.52 5.47
CA ILE A 130 -4.77 -2.38 5.64
C ILE A 130 -4.40 -2.88 7.04
N ALA A 131 -3.67 -4.00 7.09
CA ALA A 131 -3.17 -4.54 8.36
C ALA A 131 -1.98 -3.73 8.90
N HIS A 132 -1.53 -4.14 10.09
CA HIS A 132 -0.42 -3.52 10.84
C HIS A 132 0.91 -3.53 10.07
N ASP A 133 1.79 -2.57 10.36
CA ASP A 133 3.17 -2.46 9.84
C ASP A 133 3.27 -2.36 8.31
N CYS A 134 2.17 -2.08 7.62
CA CYS A 134 2.18 -1.87 6.19
C CYS A 134 2.80 -0.54 5.80
N VAL A 135 3.42 -0.50 4.62
CA VAL A 135 3.85 0.71 3.92
C VAL A 135 3.12 0.80 2.60
N VAL A 136 2.22 1.76 2.48
CA VAL A 136 1.45 2.00 1.27
C VAL A 136 1.93 3.30 0.64
N GLY A 137 2.36 3.23 -0.61
CA GLY A 137 2.85 4.38 -1.37
C GLY A 137 1.77 5.37 -1.77
N ASN A 138 2.13 6.32 -2.63
CA ASN A 138 1.23 7.34 -3.13
C ASN A 138 0.37 6.83 -4.30
N ASN A 139 -0.80 7.45 -4.54
CA ASN A 139 -1.69 7.13 -5.66
C ASN A 139 -2.12 5.64 -5.72
N VAL A 140 -2.16 4.95 -4.59
CA VAL A 140 -2.59 3.55 -4.51
C VAL A 140 -4.10 3.46 -4.59
N ILE A 141 -4.59 2.49 -5.35
CA ILE A 141 -6.03 2.18 -5.44
C ILE A 141 -6.25 0.78 -4.88
N MET A 142 -7.00 0.69 -3.79
CA MET A 142 -7.53 -0.57 -3.28
C MET A 142 -9.03 -0.62 -3.58
N THR A 143 -9.42 -1.50 -4.49
CA THR A 143 -10.85 -1.60 -4.86
C THR A 143 -11.63 -2.39 -3.80
N ASN A 144 -12.95 -2.50 -3.97
CA ASN A 144 -13.86 -3.08 -2.98
C ASN A 144 -13.37 -4.45 -2.45
N ASN A 145 -13.34 -4.59 -1.12
CA ASN A 145 -12.92 -5.80 -0.41
C ASN A 145 -11.45 -6.23 -0.68
N ALA A 146 -10.61 -5.35 -1.23
CA ALA A 146 -9.19 -5.65 -1.36
C ALA A 146 -8.52 -5.58 0.02
N VAL A 147 -7.68 -6.58 0.35
CA VAL A 147 -7.06 -6.66 1.67
C VAL A 147 -5.56 -6.89 1.57
N ILE A 148 -4.79 -6.28 2.48
CA ILE A 148 -3.37 -6.54 2.62
C ILE A 148 -3.05 -6.98 4.05
N GLY A 149 -2.31 -8.07 4.17
CA GLY A 149 -1.83 -8.62 5.44
C GLY A 149 -0.71 -7.78 6.04
N GLY A 150 -0.35 -8.09 7.29
CA GLY A 150 0.69 -7.35 8.02
C GLY A 150 2.03 -7.29 7.27
N HIS A 151 2.75 -6.17 7.45
CA HIS A 151 4.08 -5.93 6.88
C HIS A 151 4.13 -5.89 5.34
N VAL A 152 3.00 -5.76 4.64
CA VAL A 152 2.96 -5.60 3.17
C VAL A 152 3.49 -4.22 2.79
N ARG A 153 4.26 -4.18 1.68
CA ARG A 153 4.69 -2.91 1.07
C ARG A 153 4.10 -2.77 -0.32
N LEU A 154 3.32 -1.73 -0.54
CA LEU A 154 2.80 -1.35 -1.85
C LEU A 154 3.55 -0.13 -2.36
N GLY A 155 4.14 -0.23 -3.55
CA GLY A 155 4.76 0.92 -4.21
C GLY A 155 3.74 1.91 -4.76
N ASP A 156 4.20 3.08 -5.20
CA ASP A 156 3.35 4.13 -5.75
C ASP A 156 2.53 3.64 -6.95
N GLY A 157 1.28 4.05 -7.00
CA GLY A 157 0.37 3.78 -8.10
C GLY A 157 -0.02 2.31 -8.28
N VAL A 158 0.15 1.47 -7.24
CA VAL A 158 -0.35 0.08 -7.24
C VAL A 158 -1.87 0.08 -7.29
N ILE A 159 -2.43 -0.85 -8.06
CA ILE A 159 -3.87 -1.08 -8.12
C ILE A 159 -4.16 -2.51 -7.65
N LEU A 160 -4.96 -2.64 -6.60
CA LEU A 160 -5.50 -3.91 -6.13
C LEU A 160 -6.94 -4.07 -6.61
N GLY A 161 -7.20 -5.08 -7.42
CA GLY A 161 -8.53 -5.43 -7.93
C GLY A 161 -9.49 -5.91 -6.83
N GLY A 162 -10.79 -5.86 -7.10
CA GLY A 162 -11.82 -6.24 -6.13
C GLY A 162 -11.65 -7.66 -5.59
N ASN A 163 -11.85 -7.84 -4.30
CA ASN A 163 -11.68 -9.12 -3.60
C ASN A 163 -10.28 -9.74 -3.77
N SER A 164 -9.26 -8.94 -4.05
CA SER A 164 -7.88 -9.41 -4.05
C SER A 164 -7.28 -9.40 -2.65
N ALA A 165 -6.33 -10.30 -2.41
CA ALA A 165 -5.64 -10.40 -1.13
C ALA A 165 -4.13 -10.46 -1.34
N VAL A 166 -3.36 -9.68 -0.56
CA VAL A 166 -1.90 -9.73 -0.54
C VAL A 166 -1.45 -10.32 0.79
N HIS A 167 -0.74 -11.44 0.72
CA HIS A 167 -0.25 -12.14 1.91
C HIS A 167 0.79 -11.29 2.65
N GLN A 168 0.81 -11.44 3.98
CA GLN A 168 1.78 -10.75 4.85
C GLN A 168 3.23 -10.87 4.33
N PHE A 169 4.00 -9.80 4.52
CA PHE A 169 5.40 -9.65 4.09
C PHE A 169 5.63 -9.60 2.57
N CYS A 170 4.61 -9.66 1.74
CA CYS A 170 4.78 -9.44 0.30
C CYS A 170 5.05 -7.98 -0.03
N ARG A 171 5.77 -7.78 -1.13
CA ARG A 171 5.98 -6.47 -1.74
C ARG A 171 5.34 -6.45 -3.12
N VAL A 172 4.64 -5.36 -3.41
CA VAL A 172 4.07 -5.10 -4.73
C VAL A 172 4.73 -3.84 -5.28
N GLY A 173 5.52 -3.99 -6.33
CA GLY A 173 6.29 -2.90 -6.92
C GLY A 173 5.40 -1.83 -7.54
N ARG A 174 5.94 -0.61 -7.66
CA ARG A 174 5.18 0.55 -8.14
C ARG A 174 4.46 0.28 -9.47
N LYS A 175 3.26 0.86 -9.63
CA LYS A 175 2.40 0.74 -10.82
C LYS A 175 2.07 -0.70 -11.23
N ALA A 176 2.32 -1.68 -10.36
CA ALA A 176 1.82 -3.04 -10.59
C ALA A 176 0.30 -3.10 -10.42
N MET A 177 -0.33 -4.05 -11.09
CA MET A 177 -1.75 -4.29 -11.02
C MET A 177 -2.04 -5.72 -10.57
N ILE A 178 -2.82 -5.86 -9.53
CA ILE A 178 -3.36 -7.13 -9.07
C ILE A 178 -4.80 -7.23 -9.57
N GLY A 179 -5.09 -8.26 -10.35
CA GLY A 179 -6.44 -8.50 -10.87
C GLY A 179 -7.45 -8.81 -9.76
N GLY A 180 -8.73 -8.66 -10.05
CA GLY A 180 -9.78 -9.06 -9.11
C GLY A 180 -9.71 -10.55 -8.75
N LEU A 181 -10.14 -10.93 -7.53
CA LEU A 181 -10.14 -12.31 -7.02
C LEU A 181 -8.74 -12.97 -6.98
N THR A 182 -7.68 -12.17 -6.91
CA THR A 182 -6.29 -12.67 -6.95
C THR A 182 -5.70 -12.76 -5.55
N GLY A 183 -5.19 -13.93 -5.19
CA GLY A 183 -4.36 -14.13 -4.01
C GLY A 183 -2.87 -13.98 -4.35
N VAL A 184 -2.20 -13.01 -3.74
CA VAL A 184 -0.75 -12.75 -3.91
C VAL A 184 0.00 -13.30 -2.72
N ASP A 185 0.87 -14.30 -2.92
CA ASP A 185 1.69 -14.93 -1.90
C ASP A 185 3.20 -14.73 -2.09
N ARG A 186 3.59 -14.02 -3.15
CA ARG A 186 4.97 -13.68 -3.53
C ARG A 186 5.08 -12.25 -3.98
N ASP A 187 6.30 -11.72 -4.00
CA ASP A 187 6.58 -10.36 -4.44
C ASP A 187 6.24 -10.17 -5.92
N VAL A 188 5.52 -9.10 -6.24
CA VAL A 188 5.14 -8.72 -7.61
C VAL A 188 6.03 -7.57 -8.07
N ILE A 189 6.74 -7.77 -9.17
CA ILE A 189 7.69 -6.80 -9.72
C ILE A 189 7.02 -5.44 -10.05
N PRO A 190 7.78 -4.33 -10.05
CA PRO A 190 7.30 -3.06 -10.58
C PRO A 190 6.71 -3.23 -11.98
N PHE A 191 5.58 -2.57 -12.22
CA PHE A 191 4.84 -2.61 -13.48
C PHE A 191 4.22 -3.98 -13.83
N GLY A 192 4.31 -4.99 -12.96
CA GLY A 192 3.78 -6.32 -13.21
C GLY A 192 2.25 -6.38 -13.18
N ILE A 193 1.67 -7.38 -13.86
CA ILE A 193 0.27 -7.78 -13.67
C ILE A 193 0.26 -9.18 -13.07
N ALA A 194 -0.40 -9.32 -11.92
CA ALA A 194 -0.68 -10.61 -11.31
C ALA A 194 -2.18 -10.90 -11.33
N THR A 195 -2.56 -12.13 -11.74
CA THR A 195 -3.96 -12.58 -11.76
C THR A 195 -4.09 -14.04 -11.39
N GLY A 196 -5.28 -14.44 -10.96
CA GLY A 196 -5.66 -15.81 -10.63
C GLY A 196 -5.78 -16.04 -9.12
N ASP A 197 -6.49 -17.08 -8.73
CA ASP A 197 -6.78 -17.47 -7.34
C ASP A 197 -5.49 -17.72 -6.52
N ARG A 198 -4.45 -18.28 -7.15
CA ARG A 198 -3.06 -18.25 -6.72
C ARG A 198 -2.29 -17.40 -7.71
N GLY A 199 -2.06 -16.13 -7.36
CA GLY A 199 -1.54 -15.12 -8.24
C GLY A 199 -0.34 -15.59 -9.06
N LYS A 200 -0.39 -15.34 -10.36
CA LYS A 200 0.69 -15.59 -11.31
C LYS A 200 1.00 -14.33 -12.07
N LEU A 201 2.29 -14.09 -12.31
CA LEU A 201 2.75 -12.95 -13.08
C LEU A 201 2.42 -13.18 -14.56
N ARG A 202 1.45 -12.44 -15.08
CA ARG A 202 0.98 -12.58 -16.48
C ARG A 202 1.76 -11.73 -17.47
N GLY A 203 2.50 -10.75 -16.98
CA GLY A 203 3.25 -9.82 -17.81
C GLY A 203 3.36 -8.45 -17.16
N LEU A 204 3.40 -7.41 -17.98
CA LEU A 204 3.51 -6.03 -17.56
C LEU A 204 2.21 -5.27 -17.76
N ASN A 205 1.94 -4.32 -16.88
CA ASN A 205 0.81 -3.37 -16.94
C ASN A 205 1.02 -2.31 -18.05
N VAL A 206 1.15 -2.78 -19.29
CA VAL A 206 1.43 -1.90 -20.45
C VAL A 206 0.36 -0.83 -20.61
N ILE A 207 -0.91 -1.17 -20.38
CA ILE A 207 -2.02 -0.21 -20.48
C ILE A 207 -1.89 0.86 -19.40
N GLY A 208 -1.61 0.45 -18.16
CA GLY A 208 -1.41 1.38 -17.04
C GLY A 208 -0.20 2.28 -17.25
N LEU A 209 0.90 1.75 -17.78
CA LEU A 209 2.08 2.54 -18.13
C LEU A 209 1.77 3.60 -19.19
N LYS A 210 1.09 3.24 -20.27
CA LYS A 210 0.68 4.20 -21.32
C LYS A 210 -0.25 5.28 -20.78
N ARG A 211 -1.25 4.92 -19.97
CA ARG A 211 -2.17 5.88 -19.31
C ARG A 211 -1.44 6.82 -18.33
N SER A 212 -0.35 6.38 -17.76
CA SER A 212 0.52 7.19 -16.89
C SER A 212 1.51 8.07 -17.67
N GLY A 213 1.40 8.14 -18.99
CA GLY A 213 2.22 9.01 -19.85
C GLY A 213 3.62 8.48 -20.17
N PHE A 214 3.89 7.20 -19.93
CA PHE A 214 5.19 6.63 -20.31
C PHE A 214 5.33 6.53 -21.84
N ASP A 215 6.48 7.00 -22.34
CA ASP A 215 6.82 6.90 -23.77
C ASP A 215 6.80 5.44 -24.24
N GLU A 216 6.36 5.23 -25.48
CA GLU A 216 6.25 3.90 -26.07
C GLU A 216 7.62 3.18 -26.16
N LYS A 217 8.71 3.93 -26.38
CA LYS A 217 10.07 3.36 -26.40
C LYS A 217 10.47 2.83 -25.04
N VAL A 218 10.10 3.55 -23.96
CA VAL A 218 10.34 3.11 -22.58
C VAL A 218 9.56 1.84 -22.30
N VAL A 219 8.26 1.81 -22.61
CA VAL A 219 7.41 0.62 -22.43
C VAL A 219 7.95 -0.59 -23.20
N LYS A 220 8.37 -0.40 -24.47
CA LYS A 220 9.00 -1.46 -25.26
C LYS A 220 10.30 -1.95 -24.63
N SER A 221 11.13 -1.06 -24.08
CA SER A 221 12.40 -1.43 -23.44
C SER A 221 12.16 -2.30 -22.20
N ILE A 222 11.25 -1.89 -21.32
CA ILE A 222 10.88 -2.66 -20.11
C ILE A 222 10.29 -4.03 -20.51
N THR A 223 9.46 -4.07 -21.57
CA THR A 223 8.87 -5.32 -22.06
C THR A 223 9.96 -6.29 -22.58
N ARG A 224 10.97 -5.78 -23.29
CA ARG A 224 12.09 -6.62 -23.74
C ARG A 224 12.91 -7.17 -22.57
N ALA A 225 13.17 -6.36 -21.55
CA ALA A 225 13.85 -6.80 -20.34
C ALA A 225 13.03 -7.87 -19.59
N PHE A 226 11.72 -7.67 -19.44
CA PHE A 226 10.82 -8.68 -18.87
C PHE A 226 10.90 -10.02 -19.63
N MET A 227 10.80 -9.98 -20.95
CA MET A 227 10.89 -11.20 -21.77
C MET A 227 12.25 -11.87 -21.62
N PHE A 228 13.34 -11.10 -21.56
CA PHE A 228 14.68 -11.63 -21.34
C PHE A 228 14.81 -12.34 -19.99
N ILE A 229 14.35 -11.70 -18.90
CA ILE A 229 14.48 -12.22 -17.54
C ILE A 229 13.54 -13.41 -17.30
N PHE A 230 12.26 -13.27 -17.63
CA PHE A 230 11.21 -14.21 -17.23
C PHE A 230 10.93 -15.30 -18.26
N LYS A 231 11.19 -15.05 -19.55
CA LYS A 231 10.89 -15.97 -20.67
C LYS A 231 12.14 -16.44 -21.43
N GLY A 232 13.32 -15.93 -21.05
CA GLY A 232 14.59 -16.36 -21.63
C GLY A 232 14.84 -17.86 -21.41
N LYS A 233 15.50 -18.52 -22.37
CA LYS A 233 15.80 -19.95 -22.34
C LYS A 233 17.24 -20.26 -21.89
N GLU A 234 18.11 -19.26 -21.89
CA GLU A 234 19.52 -19.42 -21.56
C GLU A 234 19.72 -19.27 -20.05
N GLY A 235 20.38 -20.24 -19.43
CA GLY A 235 20.68 -20.24 -18.00
C GLY A 235 19.45 -20.35 -17.08
N ASN A 236 19.70 -20.31 -15.78
CA ASN A 236 18.66 -20.25 -14.76
C ASN A 236 18.15 -18.80 -14.57
N PHE A 237 17.16 -18.61 -13.69
CA PHE A 237 16.54 -17.30 -13.47
C PHE A 237 17.54 -16.26 -12.93
N GLU A 238 18.34 -16.63 -11.93
CA GLU A 238 19.34 -15.74 -11.32
C GLU A 238 20.42 -15.32 -12.33
N GLN A 239 20.88 -16.24 -13.19
CA GLN A 239 21.83 -15.94 -14.25
C GLN A 239 21.26 -14.95 -15.27
N ARG A 240 19.96 -15.07 -15.60
CA ARG A 240 19.30 -14.11 -16.50
C ARG A 240 19.12 -12.74 -15.85
N VAL A 241 18.87 -12.68 -14.54
CA VAL A 241 18.82 -11.43 -13.79
C VAL A 241 20.18 -10.73 -13.83
N GLU A 242 21.27 -11.44 -13.54
CA GLU A 242 22.63 -10.89 -13.58
C GLU A 242 23.03 -10.42 -14.98
N ALA A 243 22.74 -11.21 -16.01
CA ALA A 243 22.98 -10.82 -17.40
C ALA A 243 22.14 -9.59 -17.82
N ALA A 244 20.91 -9.47 -17.31
CA ALA A 244 20.07 -8.31 -17.54
C ALA A 244 20.63 -7.05 -16.86
N LYS A 245 21.22 -7.18 -15.67
CA LYS A 245 21.84 -6.09 -14.92
C LYS A 245 22.94 -5.43 -15.73
N GLU A 246 23.86 -6.23 -16.29
CA GLU A 246 24.92 -5.68 -17.14
C GLU A 246 24.37 -5.12 -18.46
N LYS A 247 23.44 -5.84 -19.10
CA LYS A 247 22.87 -5.45 -20.40
C LYS A 247 22.07 -4.15 -20.37
N TYR A 248 21.40 -3.86 -19.25
CA TYR A 248 20.47 -2.73 -19.12
C TYR A 248 20.91 -1.71 -18.06
N LYS A 249 22.18 -1.69 -17.67
CA LYS A 249 22.74 -0.85 -16.60
C LYS A 249 22.43 0.65 -16.76
N ASP A 250 22.29 1.15 -17.97
CA ASP A 250 22.01 2.54 -18.28
C ASP A 250 20.49 2.85 -18.31
N ASN A 251 19.63 1.88 -18.01
CA ASN A 251 18.18 2.05 -17.99
C ASN A 251 17.63 1.94 -16.56
N GLU A 252 17.42 3.09 -15.91
CA GLU A 252 17.02 3.16 -14.50
C GLU A 252 15.72 2.40 -14.19
N MET A 253 14.73 2.40 -15.10
CA MET A 253 13.48 1.69 -14.87
C MET A 253 13.64 0.17 -14.89
N ILE A 254 14.54 -0.34 -15.74
CA ILE A 254 14.87 -1.77 -15.76
C ILE A 254 15.72 -2.11 -14.55
N MET A 255 16.67 -1.25 -14.19
CA MET A 255 17.48 -1.43 -12.99
C MET A 255 16.65 -1.41 -11.71
N GLU A 256 15.58 -0.63 -11.64
CA GLU A 256 14.61 -0.69 -10.55
C GLU A 256 13.96 -2.08 -10.44
N GLN A 257 13.50 -2.65 -11.55
CA GLN A 257 12.94 -4.02 -11.55
C GLN A 257 13.99 -5.05 -11.10
N ILE A 258 15.22 -4.92 -11.57
CA ILE A 258 16.31 -5.84 -11.20
C ILE A 258 16.61 -5.75 -9.70
N ARG A 259 16.79 -4.55 -9.16
CA ARG A 259 16.99 -4.35 -7.69
C ARG A 259 15.83 -4.92 -6.89
N PHE A 260 14.59 -4.71 -7.36
CA PHE A 260 13.42 -5.29 -6.71
C PHE A 260 13.48 -6.82 -6.69
N ILE A 261 13.87 -7.46 -7.80
CA ILE A 261 14.02 -8.92 -7.92
C ILE A 261 15.14 -9.42 -7.00
N GLU A 262 16.31 -8.78 -7.00
CA GLU A 262 17.44 -9.15 -6.13
C GLU A 262 17.04 -9.14 -4.65
N ILE A 263 16.34 -8.09 -4.22
CA ILE A 263 15.83 -7.99 -2.83
C ILE A 263 14.79 -9.09 -2.56
N SER A 264 13.93 -9.44 -3.53
CA SER A 264 12.94 -10.50 -3.36
C SER A 264 13.58 -11.87 -3.22
N LEU A 265 14.64 -12.15 -3.99
CA LEU A 265 15.38 -13.41 -3.93
C LEU A 265 16.10 -13.59 -2.58
N ALA A 266 16.58 -12.50 -1.99
CA ALA A 266 17.20 -12.50 -0.66
C ALA A 266 16.20 -12.41 0.50
N GLY A 267 14.93 -12.10 0.23
CA GLY A 267 13.91 -11.79 1.21
C GLY A 267 13.05 -12.99 1.65
N ARG A 268 12.04 -12.69 2.49
CA ARG A 268 11.07 -13.70 2.98
C ARG A 268 10.15 -14.25 1.90
N ARG A 269 9.82 -13.42 0.91
CA ARG A 269 8.92 -13.76 -0.20
C ARG A 269 9.71 -13.71 -1.48
N ASN A 270 9.79 -14.83 -2.15
CA ASN A 270 10.45 -14.90 -3.44
C ASN A 270 9.65 -14.12 -4.49
N VAL A 271 10.28 -13.72 -5.58
CA VAL A 271 9.61 -13.05 -6.69
C VAL A 271 8.61 -13.98 -7.38
N MET A 272 7.44 -13.45 -7.74
CA MET A 272 6.42 -14.17 -8.49
C MET A 272 6.95 -14.51 -9.89
N GLN A 273 6.90 -15.79 -10.25
CA GLN A 273 7.35 -16.24 -11.56
C GLN A 273 6.27 -16.01 -12.64
N ALA A 274 6.71 -15.77 -13.87
CA ALA A 274 5.81 -15.72 -15.03
C ALA A 274 5.51 -17.14 -15.53
N ASP A 275 4.26 -17.39 -15.93
CA ASP A 275 3.82 -18.62 -16.60
C ASP A 275 4.51 -18.81 -17.96
#